data_4486ee9f6e1e0c8bab6fed3ba563290a
#
_entry.id   4486ee9f6e1e0c8bab6fed3ba563290a
#
_cell.length_a   1.000
_cell.length_b   1.000
_cell.length_c   1.000
_cell.angle_alpha   90.00
_cell.angle_beta   90.00
_cell.angle_gamma   90.00
#
_symmetry.space_group_name_H-M   'P 1'
#
loop_
_entity.id
_entity.type
_entity.pdbx_description
1 polymer ?
#
loop_
_entity_poly.entity_id
_entity_poly.type
_entity_poly.pdbx_seq_one_letter_code
_entity_poly.pdbx_strand_id
1 'polypeptide(L)'
;DTVGDDWLAACTADGNIYGVPTMKPVALTPMVIYRQDIADELGIDMSQVNSMEDMTAVLKQVKEAHPDMIPLAPVQAGEVGVSTNYGQVDFLTDDRNSPTGVLVGDDLTVQDLFSTDLFKEKCDLVRSWYNDGLVMQDAATTTSAAAELMSSGNYFCYIAAYSYPEADTAASLQMQCGSNPIGAKIIGDAYLSTG
;
A
#
# COMPACT_ATOMS: atom_id res chain seq x y z
N ASP A 1 14.15 -13.34 -27.75
CA ASP A 1 14.87 -13.30 -26.48
C ASP A 1 13.87 -12.96 -25.36
N THR A 2 13.76 -13.87 -24.40
CA THR A 2 12.77 -13.76 -23.31
C THR A 2 13.30 -12.83 -22.18
N VAL A 3 14.61 -12.65 -22.11
CA VAL A 3 15.29 -11.82 -21.12
C VAL A 3 15.98 -10.68 -21.86
N GLY A 4 15.66 -9.43 -21.53
CA GLY A 4 16.28 -8.25 -22.16
C GLY A 4 17.76 -8.14 -21.83
N ASP A 5 18.52 -7.46 -22.72
CA ASP A 5 19.98 -7.31 -22.59
C ASP A 5 20.39 -6.64 -21.27
N ASP A 6 19.61 -5.69 -20.76
CA ASP A 6 19.89 -5.00 -19.50
C ASP A 6 19.87 -5.96 -18.30
N TRP A 7 18.92 -6.90 -18.29
CA TRP A 7 18.82 -7.92 -17.26
C TRP A 7 19.96 -8.94 -17.32
N LEU A 8 20.37 -9.32 -18.54
CA LEU A 8 21.52 -10.21 -18.74
C LEU A 8 22.83 -9.52 -18.36
N ALA A 9 22.96 -8.22 -18.61
CA ALA A 9 24.13 -7.44 -18.22
C ALA A 9 24.37 -7.49 -16.70
N ALA A 10 23.31 -7.45 -15.89
CA ALA A 10 23.40 -7.54 -14.44
C ALA A 10 23.93 -8.90 -13.94
N CYS A 11 23.81 -9.95 -14.73
CA CYS A 11 24.29 -11.32 -14.43
C CYS A 11 25.57 -11.67 -15.16
N THR A 12 26.20 -10.72 -15.85
CA THR A 12 27.40 -10.92 -16.67
C THR A 12 28.60 -10.27 -16.00
N ALA A 13 29.69 -11.05 -15.84
CA ALA A 13 30.98 -10.56 -15.41
C ALA A 13 32.06 -11.15 -16.33
N ASP A 14 33.06 -10.35 -16.71
CA ASP A 14 34.16 -10.77 -17.60
C ASP A 14 33.71 -11.47 -18.89
N GLY A 15 32.54 -11.05 -19.44
CA GLY A 15 31.97 -11.61 -20.67
C GLY A 15 31.24 -12.96 -20.49
N ASN A 16 31.14 -13.47 -19.30
CA ASN A 16 30.42 -14.73 -18.99
C ASN A 16 29.14 -14.45 -18.19
N ILE A 17 28.06 -15.17 -18.53
CA ILE A 17 26.79 -15.15 -17.81
C ILE A 17 26.85 -16.15 -16.67
N TYR A 18 26.72 -15.68 -15.43
CA TYR A 18 26.81 -16.51 -14.22
C TYR A 18 25.45 -16.89 -13.63
N GLY A 19 24.36 -16.31 -14.12
CA GLY A 19 23.02 -16.61 -13.61
C GLY A 19 21.90 -16.15 -14.52
N VAL A 20 20.69 -16.51 -14.19
CA VAL A 20 19.47 -15.97 -14.80
C VAL A 20 18.85 -15.01 -13.81
N PRO A 21 18.63 -13.74 -14.18
CA PRO A 21 18.05 -12.77 -13.27
C PRO A 21 16.61 -13.11 -12.95
N THR A 22 16.18 -12.83 -11.72
CA THR A 22 14.77 -12.88 -11.36
C THR A 22 14.06 -11.70 -12.01
N MET A 23 13.21 -11.99 -12.98
CA MET A 23 12.39 -10.97 -13.63
C MET A 23 11.14 -10.71 -12.78
N LYS A 24 11.20 -9.68 -11.94
CA LYS A 24 10.05 -9.21 -11.15
C LYS A 24 9.86 -7.71 -11.36
N PRO A 25 8.64 -7.18 -11.18
CA PRO A 25 8.45 -5.74 -11.13
C PRO A 25 9.32 -5.13 -10.02
N VAL A 26 10.06 -4.09 -10.35
CA VAL A 26 10.96 -3.39 -9.41
C VAL A 26 10.29 -2.18 -8.75
N ALA A 27 9.11 -1.81 -9.23
CA ALA A 27 8.32 -0.72 -8.68
C ALA A 27 7.12 -1.26 -7.90
N LEU A 28 6.81 -0.60 -6.81
CA LEU A 28 5.59 -0.78 -6.02
C LEU A 28 4.76 0.49 -6.10
N THR A 29 3.46 0.32 -6.21
CA THR A 29 2.50 1.44 -6.26
C THR A 29 1.54 1.32 -5.08
N PRO A 30 1.40 2.36 -4.25
CA PRO A 30 0.43 2.36 -3.17
C PRO A 30 -0.99 2.23 -3.70
N MET A 31 -1.73 1.28 -3.15
CA MET A 31 -3.12 1.03 -3.53
C MET A 31 -3.99 0.85 -2.30
N VAL A 32 -5.24 1.27 -2.41
CA VAL A 32 -6.30 0.82 -1.54
C VAL A 32 -7.00 -0.39 -2.19
N ILE A 33 -7.14 -1.46 -1.43
CA ILE A 33 -7.95 -2.63 -1.78
C ILE A 33 -9.25 -2.51 -0.99
N TYR A 34 -10.38 -2.48 -1.67
CA TYR A 34 -11.66 -2.12 -1.07
C TYR A 34 -12.80 -3.03 -1.51
N ARG A 35 -13.87 -3.06 -0.73
CA ARG A 35 -15.13 -3.73 -1.04
C ARG A 35 -15.85 -2.97 -2.16
N GLN A 36 -15.84 -3.54 -3.35
CA GLN A 36 -16.49 -2.93 -4.51
C GLN A 36 -18.00 -2.81 -4.33
N ASP A 37 -18.63 -3.84 -3.76
CA ASP A 37 -20.07 -3.85 -3.50
C ASP A 37 -20.52 -2.74 -2.54
N ILE A 38 -19.73 -2.44 -1.52
CA ILE A 38 -20.01 -1.33 -0.58
C ILE A 38 -19.80 0.03 -1.26
N ALA A 39 -18.73 0.16 -2.07
CA ALA A 39 -18.50 1.39 -2.82
C ALA A 39 -19.66 1.67 -3.80
N ASP A 40 -20.12 0.64 -4.52
CA ASP A 40 -21.26 0.74 -5.45
C ASP A 40 -22.56 1.08 -4.72
N GLU A 41 -22.84 0.42 -3.58
CA GLU A 41 -24.01 0.68 -2.74
C GLU A 41 -24.09 2.13 -2.28
N LEU A 42 -22.94 2.69 -1.87
CA LEU A 42 -22.86 4.05 -1.33
C LEU A 42 -22.63 5.12 -2.40
N GLY A 43 -22.50 4.72 -3.68
CA GLY A 43 -22.22 5.63 -4.77
C GLY A 43 -20.85 6.31 -4.67
N ILE A 44 -19.86 5.63 -4.06
CA ILE A 44 -18.50 6.15 -3.91
C ILE A 44 -17.76 5.99 -5.25
N ASP A 45 -17.39 7.10 -5.86
CA ASP A 45 -16.55 7.09 -7.06
C ASP A 45 -15.07 7.00 -6.69
N MET A 46 -14.57 5.77 -6.63
CA MET A 46 -13.16 5.50 -6.30
C MET A 46 -12.19 6.06 -7.35
N SER A 47 -12.64 6.42 -8.56
CA SER A 47 -11.76 7.05 -9.57
C SER A 47 -11.25 8.44 -9.14
N GLN A 48 -11.96 9.11 -8.24
CA GLN A 48 -11.61 10.41 -7.70
C GLN A 48 -10.63 10.34 -6.52
N VAL A 49 -10.37 9.14 -6.00
CA VAL A 49 -9.44 8.91 -4.87
C VAL A 49 -8.03 8.72 -5.43
N ASN A 50 -7.14 9.67 -5.18
CA ASN A 50 -5.77 9.66 -5.73
C ASN A 50 -4.69 9.77 -4.66
N SER A 51 -5.08 9.95 -3.39
CA SER A 51 -4.18 10.09 -2.25
C SER A 51 -4.74 9.41 -1.00
N MET A 52 -3.90 9.28 0.02
CA MET A 52 -4.37 8.84 1.35
C MET A 52 -5.34 9.85 1.96
N GLU A 53 -5.11 11.12 1.74
CA GLU A 53 -5.95 12.22 2.26
C GLU A 53 -7.38 12.11 1.73
N ASP A 54 -7.54 11.78 0.43
CA ASP A 54 -8.86 11.59 -0.20
C ASP A 54 -9.65 10.45 0.45
N MET A 55 -8.96 9.43 0.97
CA MET A 55 -9.59 8.33 1.69
C MET A 55 -10.35 8.78 2.94
N THR A 56 -10.01 9.92 3.52
CA THR A 56 -10.69 10.42 4.73
C THR A 56 -12.20 10.55 4.54
N ALA A 57 -12.61 11.12 3.42
CA ALA A 57 -14.04 11.28 3.09
C ALA A 57 -14.72 9.93 2.89
N VAL A 58 -14.06 9.03 2.16
CA VAL A 58 -14.56 7.67 1.89
C VAL A 58 -14.75 6.88 3.19
N LEU A 59 -13.74 6.85 4.05
CA LEU A 59 -13.80 6.12 5.32
C LEU A 59 -14.91 6.65 6.23
N LYS A 60 -15.12 7.98 6.27
CA LYS A 60 -16.20 8.60 7.05
C LYS A 60 -17.57 8.22 6.48
N GLN A 61 -17.75 8.26 5.17
CA GLN A 61 -19.01 7.89 4.52
C GLN A 61 -19.36 6.42 4.80
N VAL A 62 -18.37 5.51 4.71
CA VAL A 62 -18.58 4.10 5.05
C VAL A 62 -18.96 3.94 6.52
N LYS A 63 -18.27 4.62 7.43
CA LYS A 63 -18.55 4.54 8.87
C LYS A 63 -19.94 5.04 9.24
N GLU A 64 -20.39 6.09 8.57
CA GLU A 64 -21.73 6.66 8.77
C GLU A 64 -22.83 5.71 8.27
N ALA A 65 -22.64 5.12 7.09
CA ALA A 65 -23.62 4.23 6.48
C ALA A 65 -23.64 2.83 7.15
N HIS A 66 -22.49 2.33 7.54
CA HIS A 66 -22.29 1.02 8.16
C HIS A 66 -21.56 1.15 9.51
N PRO A 67 -22.22 1.57 10.60
CA PRO A 67 -21.58 1.83 11.90
C PRO A 67 -20.84 0.63 12.50
N ASP A 68 -21.25 -0.58 12.18
CA ASP A 68 -20.65 -1.82 12.66
C ASP A 68 -19.45 -2.27 11.82
N MET A 69 -19.27 -1.71 10.61
CA MET A 69 -18.15 -1.99 9.75
C MET A 69 -16.91 -1.19 10.19
N ILE A 70 -15.75 -1.80 10.11
CA ILE A 70 -14.47 -1.14 10.31
C ILE A 70 -13.98 -0.65 8.94
N PRO A 71 -13.88 0.69 8.71
CA PRO A 71 -13.53 1.21 7.41
C PRO A 71 -12.12 0.81 6.94
N LEU A 72 -11.12 0.86 7.83
CA LEU A 72 -9.72 0.55 7.48
C LEU A 72 -9.16 -0.58 8.33
N ALA A 73 -8.79 -1.68 7.67
CA ALA A 73 -8.05 -2.79 8.26
C ALA A 73 -6.53 -2.54 8.20
N PRO A 74 -5.74 -3.04 9.16
CA PRO A 74 -4.29 -3.09 9.02
C PRO A 74 -3.88 -4.16 8.01
N VAL A 75 -2.73 -3.94 7.34
CA VAL A 75 -2.13 -4.95 6.46
C VAL A 75 -1.52 -6.08 7.29
N GLN A 76 -0.89 -5.70 8.38
CA GLN A 76 -0.34 -6.56 9.43
C GLN A 76 -0.31 -5.75 10.73
N ALA A 77 0.11 -6.34 11.84
CA ALA A 77 0.14 -5.68 13.13
C ALA A 77 0.77 -4.28 13.08
N GLY A 78 -0.01 -3.27 13.40
CA GLY A 78 0.40 -1.87 13.44
C GLY A 78 0.52 -1.15 12.09
N GLU A 79 0.46 -1.86 10.95
CA GLU A 79 0.62 -1.26 9.64
C GLU A 79 -0.73 -0.92 9.01
N VAL A 80 -1.02 0.36 8.89
CA VAL A 80 -2.28 0.91 8.38
C VAL A 80 -2.05 1.85 7.19
N GLY A 81 -1.02 1.60 6.39
CA GLY A 81 -0.67 2.39 5.21
C GLY A 81 0.39 3.46 5.45
N VAL A 82 0.94 3.58 6.67
CA VAL A 82 1.96 4.60 6.98
C VAL A 82 3.28 4.32 6.30
N SER A 83 3.67 3.04 6.18
CA SER A 83 4.96 2.64 5.60
C SER A 83 4.93 2.46 4.07
N THR A 84 3.79 2.59 3.42
CA THR A 84 3.62 2.15 2.02
C THR A 84 3.44 3.27 1.00
N ASN A 85 3.39 4.53 1.41
CA ASN A 85 3.05 5.63 0.50
C ASN A 85 4.13 6.73 0.53
N TYR A 86 5.33 6.40 0.03
CA TYR A 86 6.47 7.29 -0.02
C TYR A 86 7.05 7.42 -1.43
N GLY A 87 6.21 7.74 -2.43
CA GLY A 87 6.64 7.92 -3.82
C GLY A 87 7.72 8.98 -4.04
N GLN A 88 7.92 9.89 -3.09
CA GLN A 88 8.96 10.92 -3.15
C GLN A 88 10.21 10.55 -2.31
N VAL A 89 10.29 9.35 -1.80
CA VAL A 89 11.39 8.91 -0.94
C VAL A 89 12.21 7.86 -1.67
N ASP A 90 13.51 8.10 -1.78
CA ASP A 90 14.49 7.13 -2.22
C ASP A 90 15.16 6.50 -0.99
N PHE A 91 14.95 5.20 -0.80
CA PHE A 91 15.52 4.44 0.30
C PHE A 91 16.93 3.99 -0.06
N LEU A 92 17.94 4.52 0.63
CA LEU A 92 19.35 4.22 0.40
C LEU A 92 19.82 2.89 1.01
N THR A 93 18.97 2.29 1.83
CA THR A 93 19.19 0.96 2.41
C THR A 93 18.18 -0.02 1.82
N ASP A 94 18.58 -1.27 1.65
CA ASP A 94 17.74 -2.33 1.07
C ASP A 94 16.52 -2.70 1.92
N ASP A 95 16.38 -2.12 3.11
CA ASP A 95 15.33 -2.46 4.03
C ASP A 95 14.40 -1.28 4.32
N ARG A 96 13.19 -1.33 3.78
CA ARG A 96 12.10 -0.39 4.10
C ARG A 96 11.68 -0.43 5.57
N ASN A 97 12.04 -1.51 6.28
CA ASN A 97 11.75 -1.66 7.70
C ASN A 97 12.80 -0.95 8.57
N SER A 98 13.90 -0.48 7.97
CA SER A 98 14.93 0.31 8.64
C SER A 98 15.21 1.62 7.90
N PRO A 99 14.25 2.52 7.77
CA PRO A 99 14.31 3.71 6.91
C PRO A 99 15.18 4.84 7.53
N THR A 100 16.37 4.52 8.00
CA THR A 100 17.30 5.45 8.65
C THR A 100 18.18 6.23 7.69
N GLY A 101 18.13 5.92 6.39
CA GLY A 101 18.86 6.65 5.36
C GLY A 101 18.00 6.80 4.13
N VAL A 102 17.41 7.97 3.93
CA VAL A 102 16.55 8.28 2.79
C VAL A 102 16.92 9.62 2.17
N LEU A 103 16.64 9.76 0.88
CA LEU A 103 16.55 11.04 0.19
C LEU A 103 15.08 11.38 -0.01
N VAL A 104 14.71 12.65 0.16
CA VAL A 104 13.34 13.12 0.02
C VAL A 104 13.26 14.14 -1.11
N GLY A 105 12.47 13.85 -2.14
CA GLY A 105 12.37 14.67 -3.34
C GLY A 105 13.71 14.79 -4.07
N ASP A 106 14.06 15.98 -4.49
CA ASP A 106 15.31 16.29 -5.19
C ASP A 106 16.49 16.64 -4.26
N ASP A 107 16.27 16.60 -2.93
CA ASP A 107 17.33 16.88 -1.95
C ASP A 107 18.26 15.67 -1.80
N LEU A 108 19.55 15.88 -2.07
CA LEU A 108 20.58 14.86 -1.92
C LEU A 108 21.14 14.75 -0.48
N THR A 109 20.52 15.41 0.48
CA THR A 109 20.88 15.29 1.89
C THR A 109 20.23 14.05 2.47
N VAL A 110 21.04 13.14 2.99
CA VAL A 110 20.55 11.93 3.66
C VAL A 110 19.81 12.31 4.95
N GLN A 111 18.60 11.83 5.08
CA GLN A 111 17.72 12.10 6.22
C GLN A 111 17.28 10.79 6.88
N ASP A 112 16.89 10.85 8.15
CA ASP A 112 16.12 9.82 8.81
C ASP A 112 14.64 10.05 8.52
N LEU A 113 13.97 9.09 7.85
CA LEU A 113 12.57 9.22 7.47
C LEU A 113 11.68 9.59 8.66
N PHE A 114 11.92 8.99 9.83
CA PHE A 114 11.11 9.23 11.02
C PHE A 114 11.22 10.67 11.57
N SER A 115 12.27 11.41 11.19
CA SER A 115 12.46 12.79 11.57
C SER A 115 11.88 13.79 10.55
N THR A 116 11.37 13.32 9.42
CA THR A 116 10.81 14.18 8.35
C THR A 116 9.38 14.63 8.64
N ASP A 117 9.02 15.80 8.11
CA ASP A 117 7.63 16.29 8.16
C ASP A 117 6.70 15.35 7.39
N LEU A 118 7.17 14.76 6.29
CA LEU A 118 6.43 13.78 5.49
C LEU A 118 5.93 12.59 6.33
N PHE A 119 6.81 12.00 7.14
CA PHE A 119 6.43 10.90 8.04
C PHE A 119 5.46 11.36 9.11
N LYS A 120 5.73 12.55 9.70
CA LYS A 120 4.87 13.13 10.73
C LYS A 120 3.45 13.38 10.22
N GLU A 121 3.31 13.97 9.02
CA GLU A 121 2.00 14.24 8.40
C GLU A 121 1.18 12.96 8.21
N LYS A 122 1.82 11.88 7.74
CA LYS A 122 1.14 10.58 7.61
C LYS A 122 0.72 9.99 8.96
N CYS A 123 1.57 10.08 9.96
CA CYS A 123 1.23 9.64 11.31
C CYS A 123 0.07 10.46 11.90
N ASP A 124 0.05 11.77 11.69
CA ASP A 124 -1.02 12.65 12.16
C ASP A 124 -2.35 12.32 11.43
N LEU A 125 -2.32 12.05 10.12
CA LEU A 125 -3.48 11.62 9.35
C LEU A 125 -4.07 10.31 9.88
N VAL A 126 -3.24 9.27 9.99
CA VAL A 126 -3.70 7.95 10.49
C VAL A 126 -4.15 8.02 11.95
N ARG A 127 -3.49 8.84 12.78
CA ARG A 127 -3.94 9.10 14.15
C ARG A 127 -5.31 9.75 14.18
N SER A 128 -5.59 10.69 13.26
CA SER A 128 -6.94 11.28 13.18
C SER A 128 -7.99 10.25 12.82
N TRP A 129 -7.71 9.36 11.85
CA TRP A 129 -8.61 8.26 11.50
C TRP A 129 -8.85 7.28 12.66
N TYR A 130 -7.79 6.97 13.42
CA TYR A 130 -7.92 6.13 14.61
C TYR A 130 -8.82 6.76 15.66
N ASN A 131 -8.65 8.05 15.95
CA ASN A 131 -9.45 8.79 16.91
C ASN A 131 -10.93 8.92 16.46
N ASP A 132 -11.17 9.01 15.16
CA ASP A 132 -12.52 9.04 14.57
C ASP A 132 -13.16 7.65 14.48
N GLY A 133 -12.47 6.58 14.94
CA GLY A 133 -12.97 5.19 14.90
C GLY A 133 -13.02 4.60 13.48
N LEU A 134 -12.24 5.13 12.55
CA LEU A 134 -12.18 4.68 11.15
C LEU A 134 -11.20 3.52 10.95
N VAL A 135 -10.29 3.32 11.89
CA VAL A 135 -9.27 2.27 11.88
C VAL A 135 -9.62 1.20 12.92
N MET A 136 -9.27 -0.06 12.63
CA MET A 136 -9.35 -1.15 13.60
C MET A 136 -8.65 -0.77 14.91
N GLN A 137 -9.37 -0.82 16.04
CA GLN A 137 -8.86 -0.29 17.32
C GLN A 137 -7.72 -1.12 17.91
N ASP A 138 -7.70 -2.42 17.66
CA ASP A 138 -6.64 -3.35 18.06
C ASP A 138 -5.66 -3.69 16.93
N ALA A 139 -5.53 -2.78 15.94
CA ALA A 139 -4.63 -2.94 14.79
C ALA A 139 -3.18 -3.29 15.19
N ALA A 140 -2.68 -2.74 16.30
CA ALA A 140 -1.32 -2.96 16.76
C ALA A 140 -1.05 -4.40 17.26
N THR A 141 -2.08 -5.15 17.60
CA THR A 141 -1.96 -6.49 18.22
C THR A 141 -2.57 -7.61 17.38
N THR A 142 -3.23 -7.28 16.27
CA THR A 142 -3.82 -8.28 15.38
C THR A 142 -2.75 -9.17 14.77
N THR A 143 -3.07 -10.46 14.64
CA THR A 143 -2.22 -11.44 13.93
C THR A 143 -2.81 -11.81 12.58
N SER A 144 -4.02 -11.35 12.27
CA SER A 144 -4.69 -11.63 11.01
C SER A 144 -4.16 -10.77 9.87
N ALA A 145 -3.96 -11.40 8.72
CA ALA A 145 -3.61 -10.68 7.49
C ALA A 145 -4.82 -9.89 6.95
N ALA A 146 -4.55 -8.81 6.22
CA ALA A 146 -5.60 -7.94 5.66
C ALA A 146 -6.63 -8.71 4.81
N ALA A 147 -6.19 -9.63 3.98
CA ALA A 147 -7.07 -10.44 3.14
C ALA A 147 -8.03 -11.31 3.96
N GLU A 148 -7.56 -11.87 5.08
CA GLU A 148 -8.39 -12.64 6.02
C GLU A 148 -9.43 -11.72 6.69
N LEU A 149 -9.03 -10.54 7.13
CA LEU A 149 -9.95 -9.55 7.68
C LEU A 149 -11.01 -9.15 6.65
N MET A 150 -10.63 -8.88 5.41
CA MET A 150 -11.56 -8.57 4.33
C MET A 150 -12.54 -9.71 4.04
N SER A 151 -12.10 -10.98 4.13
CA SER A 151 -12.95 -12.14 3.88
C SER A 151 -14.08 -12.30 4.92
N SER A 152 -13.90 -11.74 6.12
CA SER A 152 -14.92 -11.75 7.18
C SER A 152 -16.15 -10.91 6.83
N GLY A 153 -16.04 -9.97 5.89
CA GLY A 153 -17.09 -9.04 5.50
C GLY A 153 -17.25 -7.83 6.43
N ASN A 154 -16.50 -7.75 7.52
CA ASN A 154 -16.62 -6.69 8.52
C ASN A 154 -15.72 -5.48 8.25
N TYR A 155 -14.91 -5.53 7.20
CA TYR A 155 -13.94 -4.50 6.85
C TYR A 155 -14.20 -3.96 5.45
N PHE A 156 -14.02 -2.64 5.28
CA PHE A 156 -14.23 -2.02 3.97
C PHE A 156 -12.96 -2.05 3.11
N CYS A 157 -11.81 -1.65 3.66
CA CYS A 157 -10.58 -1.58 2.86
C CYS A 157 -9.32 -1.79 3.70
N TYR A 158 -8.20 -1.94 3.00
CA TYR A 158 -6.84 -1.80 3.53
C TYR A 158 -5.94 -1.13 2.48
N ILE A 159 -4.78 -0.59 2.92
CA ILE A 159 -3.82 0.11 2.07
C ILE A 159 -2.51 -0.66 2.07
N ALA A 160 -2.05 -1.08 0.89
CA ALA A 160 -0.78 -1.76 0.70
C ALA A 160 -0.16 -1.36 -0.65
N ALA A 161 1.08 -1.77 -0.91
CA ALA A 161 1.73 -1.49 -2.18
C ALA A 161 1.84 -2.76 -3.04
N TYR A 162 1.56 -2.61 -4.32
CA TYR A 162 1.54 -3.70 -5.30
C TYR A 162 2.29 -3.33 -6.57
N SER A 163 2.74 -4.35 -7.29
CA SER A 163 3.53 -4.19 -8.52
C SER A 163 2.71 -4.33 -9.81
N TYR A 164 1.44 -4.65 -9.72
CA TYR A 164 0.57 -4.90 -10.88
C TYR A 164 -0.47 -3.79 -11.04
N PRO A 165 -1.06 -3.64 -12.23
CA PRO A 165 -2.20 -2.75 -12.45
C PRO A 165 -3.38 -3.03 -11.51
N GLU A 166 -4.25 -2.06 -11.30
CA GLU A 166 -5.39 -2.14 -10.38
C GLU A 166 -6.26 -3.39 -10.62
N ALA A 167 -6.63 -3.64 -11.87
CA ALA A 167 -7.49 -4.78 -12.23
C ALA A 167 -6.83 -6.14 -11.96
N ASP A 168 -5.55 -6.27 -12.29
CA ASP A 168 -4.80 -7.52 -12.07
C ASP A 168 -4.56 -7.76 -10.58
N THR A 169 -4.30 -6.70 -9.82
CA THR A 169 -4.15 -6.75 -8.36
C THR A 169 -5.46 -7.19 -7.72
N ALA A 170 -6.59 -6.58 -8.05
CA ALA A 170 -7.89 -6.97 -7.55
C ALA A 170 -8.22 -8.43 -7.88
N ALA A 171 -8.01 -8.85 -9.13
CA ALA A 171 -8.25 -10.22 -9.56
C ALA A 171 -7.39 -11.25 -8.80
N SER A 172 -6.12 -10.94 -8.56
CA SER A 172 -5.21 -11.83 -7.83
C SER A 172 -5.56 -11.98 -6.35
N LEU A 173 -6.11 -10.92 -5.73
CA LEU A 173 -6.47 -10.88 -4.32
C LEU A 173 -7.90 -11.39 -4.05
N GLN A 174 -8.75 -11.46 -5.06
CA GLN A 174 -10.16 -11.85 -4.91
C GLN A 174 -10.32 -13.19 -4.17
N MET A 175 -9.53 -14.19 -4.51
CA MET A 175 -9.61 -15.50 -3.85
C MET A 175 -9.22 -15.44 -2.36
N GLN A 176 -8.34 -14.54 -1.98
CA GLN A 176 -7.87 -14.37 -0.60
C GLN A 176 -8.87 -13.56 0.23
N CYS A 177 -9.59 -12.63 -0.39
CA CYS A 177 -10.60 -11.79 0.25
C CYS A 177 -11.99 -12.45 0.29
N GLY A 178 -12.10 -13.72 -0.06
CA GLY A 178 -13.34 -14.47 0.00
C GLY A 178 -14.31 -14.17 -1.15
N SER A 179 -15.63 -14.29 -0.87
CA SER A 179 -16.68 -14.08 -1.87
C SER A 179 -17.08 -12.62 -2.05
N ASN A 180 -16.61 -11.73 -1.19
CA ASN A 180 -16.93 -10.31 -1.27
C ASN A 180 -16.21 -9.68 -2.47
N PRO A 181 -16.90 -9.02 -3.41
CA PRO A 181 -16.26 -8.35 -4.54
C PRO A 181 -15.29 -7.28 -4.07
N ILE A 182 -14.08 -7.29 -4.62
CA ILE A 182 -13.06 -6.28 -4.30
C ILE A 182 -12.63 -5.51 -5.53
N GLY A 183 -12.27 -4.25 -5.31
CA GLY A 183 -11.59 -3.39 -6.25
C GLY A 183 -10.22 -3.00 -5.73
N ALA A 184 -9.39 -2.48 -6.62
CA ALA A 184 -8.11 -1.86 -6.27
C ALA A 184 -8.03 -0.48 -6.90
N LYS A 185 -7.48 0.49 -6.18
CA LYS A 185 -7.28 1.86 -6.67
C LYS A 185 -5.92 2.39 -6.25
N ILE A 186 -5.15 2.89 -7.20
CA ILE A 186 -3.88 3.58 -6.97
C ILE A 186 -4.13 4.90 -6.23
N ILE A 187 -3.40 5.12 -5.13
CA ILE A 187 -3.52 6.30 -4.26
C ILE A 187 -2.18 7.00 -4.01
N GLY A 188 -1.24 6.86 -4.91
CA GLY A 188 0.07 7.51 -4.78
C GLY A 188 1.01 7.11 -5.90
N ASP A 189 2.16 7.76 -5.95
CA ASP A 189 3.17 7.51 -6.96
C ASP A 189 3.89 6.18 -6.72
N ALA A 190 4.32 5.56 -7.82
CA ALA A 190 5.16 4.38 -7.76
C ALA A 190 6.54 4.71 -7.18
N TYR A 191 7.08 3.79 -6.41
CA TYR A 191 8.44 3.87 -5.87
C TYR A 191 9.20 2.58 -6.11
N LEU A 192 10.53 2.65 -6.11
CA LEU A 192 11.37 1.47 -6.31
C LEU A 192 11.28 0.52 -5.11
N SER A 193 11.09 -0.75 -5.41
CA SER A 193 11.22 -1.82 -4.43
C SER A 193 12.64 -2.35 -4.48
N THR A 194 13.40 -2.14 -3.44
CA THR A 194 14.82 -2.56 -3.31
C THR A 194 14.95 -3.94 -2.67
N GLY A 195 13.92 -4.73 -2.61
CA GLY A 195 13.98 -6.02 -1.93
C GLY A 195 13.65 -7.23 -2.79
#